data_2d1e663e9ecde5359ec8b2fdfde54cb9
#
_entry.id   2d1e663e9ecde5359ec8b2fdfde54cb9
#
_cell.length_a   1.000
_cell.length_b   1.000
_cell.length_c   1.000
_cell.angle_alpha   90.00
_cell.angle_beta   90.00
_cell.angle_gamma   90.00
#
_symmetry.space_group_name_H-M   'P 1'
#
loop_
_entity.id
_entity.type
_entity.pdbx_description
1 polymer ?
#
loop_
_entity_poly.entity_id
_entity_poly.type
_entity_poly.pdbx_seq_one_letter_code
_entity_poly.pdbx_strand_id
1 'polypeptide(L)'
;NLDYNCYQSKAWRHCLLDAYDRMADQNTLSYCDPQGLPELRRELANYLHFSRGVRCCADQIILTSGHQYSLSLVARLFSGGNWKFAMEEPGYDGTRTVMQQNRFSPIPIPLEKDGVSIAETERLSHTLLYITPSHQFPMGSVLPITKRLALLQWAAKSDSYILEDDYDSELRYH
;
A
#
# COMPACT_ATOMS: atom_id res chain seq x y z
N ASN A 1 21.08 -8.41 1.81
CA ASN A 1 21.58 -9.42 0.87
C ASN A 1 20.52 -10.51 0.74
N LEU A 2 20.06 -10.77 -0.49
CA LEU A 2 19.18 -11.91 -0.79
C LEU A 2 19.95 -13.21 -0.50
N ASP A 3 19.34 -14.08 0.30
CA ASP A 3 19.89 -15.44 0.49
C ASP A 3 19.56 -16.28 -0.75
N TYR A 4 20.55 -16.44 -1.64
CA TYR A 4 20.41 -17.22 -2.87
C TYR A 4 20.06 -18.68 -2.62
N ASN A 5 20.31 -19.23 -1.42
CA ASN A 5 19.97 -20.60 -1.08
C ASN A 5 18.46 -20.81 -0.86
N CYS A 6 17.74 -19.75 -0.50
CA CYS A 6 16.28 -19.77 -0.33
C CYS A 6 15.53 -19.51 -1.64
N TYR A 7 16.23 -19.11 -2.72
CA TYR A 7 15.60 -18.81 -4.00
C TYR A 7 15.28 -20.08 -4.79
N GLN A 8 13.99 -20.34 -4.96
CA GLN A 8 13.50 -21.52 -5.71
C GLN A 8 13.60 -21.30 -7.23
N SER A 9 14.81 -21.24 -7.76
CA SER A 9 15.09 -20.92 -9.17
C SER A 9 14.39 -21.87 -10.16
N LYS A 10 14.20 -23.15 -9.80
CA LYS A 10 13.50 -24.13 -10.66
C LYS A 10 11.99 -23.82 -10.75
N ALA A 11 11.35 -23.46 -9.64
CA ALA A 11 9.94 -23.08 -9.61
C ALA A 11 9.72 -21.80 -10.41
N TRP A 12 10.56 -20.78 -10.21
CA TRP A 12 10.53 -19.54 -10.99
C TRP A 12 10.68 -19.79 -12.50
N ARG A 13 11.68 -20.62 -12.88
CA ARG A 13 11.89 -20.96 -14.28
C ARG A 13 10.68 -21.65 -14.90
N HIS A 14 10.05 -22.56 -14.17
CA HIS A 14 8.84 -23.24 -14.63
C HIS A 14 7.70 -22.24 -14.85
N CYS A 15 7.40 -21.38 -13.88
CA CYS A 15 6.38 -20.36 -13.99
C CYS A 15 6.63 -19.38 -15.15
N LEU A 16 7.89 -18.98 -15.39
CA LEU A 16 8.25 -18.09 -16.48
C LEU A 16 8.01 -18.73 -17.84
N LEU A 17 8.41 -20.01 -18.00
CA LEU A 17 8.17 -20.73 -19.26
C LEU A 17 6.69 -20.95 -19.52
N ASP A 18 5.93 -21.37 -18.51
CA ASP A 18 4.48 -21.55 -18.61
C ASP A 18 3.76 -20.23 -18.96
N ALA A 19 4.17 -19.12 -18.34
CA ALA A 19 3.64 -17.81 -18.68
C ALA A 19 3.97 -17.38 -20.10
N TYR A 20 5.20 -17.64 -20.55
CA TYR A 20 5.62 -17.33 -21.92
C TYR A 20 4.83 -18.13 -22.97
N ASP A 21 4.67 -19.44 -22.76
CA ASP A 21 3.92 -20.32 -23.65
C ASP A 21 2.45 -19.88 -23.76
N ARG A 22 1.82 -19.54 -22.64
CA ARG A 22 0.44 -19.00 -22.63
C ARG A 22 0.32 -17.66 -23.34
N MET A 23 1.32 -16.79 -23.22
CA MET A 23 1.33 -15.52 -23.95
C MET A 23 1.44 -15.72 -25.47
N ALA A 24 2.22 -16.70 -25.92
CA ALA A 24 2.35 -17.02 -27.33
C ALA A 24 1.01 -17.50 -27.96
N ASP A 25 0.23 -18.27 -27.19
CA ASP A 25 -1.05 -18.82 -27.66
C ASP A 25 -2.19 -17.78 -27.67
N GLN A 26 -2.13 -16.72 -26.87
CA GLN A 26 -3.27 -15.81 -26.67
C GLN A 26 -3.27 -14.55 -27.54
N ASN A 27 -2.39 -14.41 -28.52
CA ASN A 27 -2.31 -13.22 -29.39
C ASN A 27 -2.21 -11.89 -28.57
N THR A 28 -1.44 -11.90 -27.51
CA THR A 28 -1.34 -10.87 -26.44
C THR A 28 -0.64 -9.57 -26.85
N LEU A 29 -0.59 -9.25 -28.13
CA LEU A 29 -0.01 -8.00 -28.66
C LEU A 29 -1.01 -6.83 -28.61
N SER A 30 -2.17 -6.99 -27.96
CA SER A 30 -3.14 -5.92 -27.75
C SER A 30 -2.77 -5.06 -26.53
N TYR A 31 -3.26 -3.82 -26.50
CA TYR A 31 -3.15 -2.96 -25.32
C TYR A 31 -3.77 -3.63 -24.10
N CYS A 32 -3.03 -3.66 -23.00
CA CYS A 32 -3.53 -4.18 -21.73
C CYS A 32 -4.60 -3.26 -21.14
N ASP A 33 -5.47 -3.84 -20.27
CA ASP A 33 -6.39 -3.09 -19.43
C ASP A 33 -5.61 -2.03 -18.61
N PRO A 34 -6.05 -0.77 -18.58
CA PRO A 34 -5.37 0.30 -17.83
C PRO A 34 -5.16 0.01 -16.33
N GLN A 35 -6.03 -0.83 -15.73
CA GLN A 35 -5.86 -1.28 -14.34
C GLN A 35 -4.87 -2.43 -14.20
N GLY A 36 -4.38 -2.99 -15.30
CA GLY A 36 -3.52 -4.17 -15.34
C GLY A 36 -4.28 -5.45 -15.67
N LEU A 37 -3.54 -6.52 -15.89
CA LEU A 37 -4.05 -7.81 -16.36
C LEU A 37 -5.19 -8.35 -15.47
N PRO A 38 -6.41 -8.57 -15.99
CA PRO A 38 -7.57 -8.98 -15.18
C PRO A 38 -7.36 -10.30 -14.42
N GLU A 39 -6.65 -11.25 -15.03
CA GLU A 39 -6.31 -12.53 -14.41
C GLU A 39 -5.46 -12.32 -13.17
N LEU A 40 -4.40 -11.50 -13.26
CA LEU A 40 -3.54 -11.19 -12.12
C LEU A 40 -4.30 -10.46 -11.02
N ARG A 41 -5.18 -9.51 -11.37
CA ARG A 41 -6.02 -8.81 -10.38
C ARG A 41 -6.95 -9.77 -9.64
N ARG A 42 -7.53 -10.77 -10.32
CA ARG A 42 -8.34 -11.82 -9.68
C ARG A 42 -7.52 -12.67 -8.71
N GLU A 43 -6.34 -13.10 -9.12
CA GLU A 43 -5.46 -13.88 -8.25
C GLU A 43 -4.99 -13.08 -7.03
N LEU A 44 -4.70 -11.79 -7.20
CA LEU A 44 -4.38 -10.90 -6.08
C LEU A 44 -5.58 -10.71 -5.13
N ALA A 45 -6.80 -10.58 -5.64
CA ALA A 45 -8.00 -10.52 -4.79
C ALA A 45 -8.18 -11.81 -3.97
N ASN A 46 -7.99 -12.98 -4.60
CA ASN A 46 -8.01 -14.28 -3.93
C ASN A 46 -6.91 -14.36 -2.86
N TYR A 47 -5.68 -13.99 -3.21
CA TYR A 47 -4.56 -13.99 -2.28
C TYR A 47 -4.84 -13.10 -1.04
N LEU A 48 -5.29 -11.86 -1.25
CA LEU A 48 -5.63 -10.94 -0.16
C LEU A 48 -6.76 -11.48 0.72
N HIS A 49 -7.75 -12.12 0.13
CA HIS A 49 -8.83 -12.75 0.87
C HIS A 49 -8.32 -13.89 1.77
N PHE A 50 -7.55 -14.83 1.20
CA PHE A 50 -7.08 -16.02 1.94
C PHE A 50 -5.96 -15.69 2.94
N SER A 51 -5.02 -14.81 2.59
CA SER A 51 -3.86 -14.50 3.42
C SER A 51 -4.14 -13.47 4.52
N ARG A 52 -5.09 -12.55 4.28
CA ARG A 52 -5.32 -11.38 5.15
C ARG A 52 -6.79 -11.12 5.48
N GLY A 53 -7.71 -11.89 4.97
CA GLY A 53 -9.15 -11.71 5.19
C GLY A 53 -9.70 -10.42 4.56
N VAL A 54 -8.99 -9.81 3.60
CA VAL A 54 -9.43 -8.60 2.92
C VAL A 54 -10.61 -8.92 2.01
N ARG A 55 -11.67 -8.14 2.12
CA ARG A 55 -12.86 -8.26 1.26
C ARG A 55 -12.74 -7.28 0.11
N CYS A 56 -12.15 -7.72 -1.00
CA CYS A 56 -12.04 -6.94 -2.23
C CYS A 56 -12.36 -7.79 -3.45
N CYS A 57 -12.65 -7.14 -4.57
CA CYS A 57 -12.79 -7.77 -5.88
C CYS A 57 -11.70 -7.24 -6.84
N ALA A 58 -11.54 -7.90 -7.99
CA ALA A 58 -10.53 -7.55 -8.98
C ALA A 58 -10.65 -6.09 -9.48
N ASP A 59 -11.86 -5.54 -9.52
CA ASP A 59 -12.09 -4.16 -9.99
C ASP A 59 -11.63 -3.08 -8.99
N GLN A 60 -11.32 -3.48 -7.75
CA GLN A 60 -10.74 -2.62 -6.73
C GLN A 60 -9.20 -2.68 -6.71
N ILE A 61 -8.60 -3.48 -7.60
CA ILE A 61 -7.15 -3.67 -7.67
C ILE A 61 -6.61 -2.97 -8.92
N ILE A 62 -5.57 -2.16 -8.73
CA ILE A 62 -4.85 -1.47 -9.79
C ILE A 62 -3.38 -1.87 -9.71
N LEU A 63 -2.86 -2.40 -10.81
CA LEU A 63 -1.44 -2.74 -10.94
C LEU A 63 -0.66 -1.52 -11.40
N THR A 64 0.43 -1.21 -10.72
CA THR A 64 1.23 -0.02 -11.02
C THR A 64 2.72 -0.35 -11.13
N SER A 65 3.49 0.56 -11.71
CA SER A 65 4.94 0.45 -11.81
C SER A 65 5.64 0.95 -10.53
N GLY A 66 5.23 0.40 -9.38
CA GLY A 66 5.86 0.66 -8.09
C GLY A 66 5.11 1.69 -7.22
N HIS A 67 5.50 1.71 -5.95
CA HIS A 67 4.83 2.42 -4.87
C HIS A 67 4.66 3.92 -5.12
N GLN A 68 5.71 4.61 -5.56
CA GLN A 68 5.66 6.06 -5.78
C GLN A 68 4.66 6.46 -6.88
N TYR A 69 4.53 5.61 -7.91
CA TYR A 69 3.52 5.84 -8.95
C TYR A 69 2.11 5.63 -8.41
N SER A 70 1.88 4.59 -7.59
CA SER A 70 0.60 4.38 -6.90
C SER A 70 0.21 5.60 -6.06
N LEU A 71 1.14 6.12 -5.28
CA LEU A 71 0.91 7.33 -4.47
C LEU A 71 0.59 8.56 -5.33
N SER A 72 1.26 8.71 -6.48
CA SER A 72 0.96 9.82 -7.40
C SER A 72 -0.46 9.72 -7.98
N LEU A 73 -0.94 8.52 -8.27
CA LEU A 73 -2.34 8.31 -8.70
C LEU A 73 -3.33 8.69 -7.59
N VAL A 74 -3.09 8.22 -6.37
CA VAL A 74 -3.91 8.58 -5.21
C VAL A 74 -3.89 10.10 -4.97
N ALA A 75 -2.73 10.73 -5.00
CA ALA A 75 -2.61 12.17 -4.83
C ALA A 75 -3.43 12.94 -5.87
N ARG A 76 -3.41 12.53 -7.13
CA ARG A 76 -4.23 13.14 -8.19
C ARG A 76 -5.73 12.97 -7.96
N LEU A 77 -6.16 11.82 -7.46
CA LEU A 77 -7.56 11.55 -7.15
C LEU A 77 -8.11 12.54 -6.12
N PHE A 78 -7.28 12.94 -5.14
CA PHE A 78 -7.65 13.83 -4.06
C PHE A 78 -7.24 15.31 -4.27
N SER A 79 -6.57 15.62 -5.39
CA SER A 79 -6.05 16.98 -5.65
C SER A 79 -7.13 18.04 -5.91
N GLY A 80 -8.35 17.65 -6.26
CA GLY A 80 -9.47 18.57 -6.56
C GLY A 80 -10.28 19.06 -5.35
N GLY A 81 -9.95 18.61 -4.13
CA GLY A 81 -10.65 18.94 -2.89
C GLY A 81 -9.74 19.60 -1.85
N ASN A 82 -10.33 20.02 -0.73
CA ASN A 82 -9.57 20.58 0.40
C ASN A 82 -8.96 19.47 1.29
N TRP A 83 -8.50 18.39 0.67
CA TRP A 83 -7.91 17.27 1.38
C TRP A 83 -6.56 17.64 1.99
N LYS A 84 -6.36 17.30 3.24
CA LYS A 84 -5.06 17.32 3.91
C LYS A 84 -4.35 16.00 3.69
N PHE A 85 -3.04 16.00 3.80
CA PHE A 85 -2.23 14.79 3.83
C PHE A 85 -1.39 14.77 5.09
N ALA A 86 -1.49 13.71 5.88
CA ALA A 86 -0.72 13.49 7.09
C ALA A 86 0.08 12.19 6.97
N MET A 87 1.23 12.13 7.60
CA MET A 87 2.07 10.93 7.61
C MET A 87 2.87 10.84 8.90
N GLU A 88 3.29 9.63 9.22
CA GLU A 88 4.19 9.34 10.33
C GLU A 88 5.49 10.16 10.25
N GLU A 89 5.99 10.65 11.42
CA GLU A 89 7.26 11.36 11.54
C GLU A 89 8.09 10.77 12.71
N PRO A 90 9.25 10.16 12.42
CA PRO A 90 9.84 9.94 11.11
C PRO A 90 9.05 8.93 10.27
N GLY A 91 9.13 9.08 8.94
CA GLY A 91 8.41 8.24 7.98
C GLY A 91 9.17 8.15 6.65
N TYR A 92 8.58 7.48 5.65
CA TYR A 92 9.23 7.26 4.36
C TYR A 92 9.29 8.54 3.51
N ASP A 93 10.50 9.05 3.27
CA ASP A 93 10.71 10.30 2.51
C ASP A 93 10.24 10.23 1.05
N GLY A 94 10.21 9.05 0.45
CA GLY A 94 9.66 8.87 -0.90
C GLY A 94 8.19 9.26 -0.98
N THR A 95 7.38 8.92 0.02
CA THR A 95 5.98 9.34 0.14
C THR A 95 5.88 10.86 0.28
N ARG A 96 6.68 11.44 1.18
CA ARG A 96 6.75 12.90 1.38
C ARG A 96 7.00 13.63 0.07
N THR A 97 8.02 13.19 -0.66
CA THR A 97 8.42 13.78 -1.95
C THR A 97 7.30 13.72 -2.99
N VAL A 98 6.69 12.54 -3.16
CA VAL A 98 5.60 12.37 -4.14
C VAL A 98 4.40 13.25 -3.79
N MET A 99 4.02 13.32 -2.52
CA MET A 99 2.89 14.14 -2.10
C MET A 99 3.16 15.63 -2.29
N GLN A 100 4.38 16.10 -1.98
CA GLN A 100 4.79 17.49 -2.24
C GLN A 100 4.78 17.83 -3.75
N GLN A 101 5.27 16.94 -4.60
CA GLN A 101 5.21 17.09 -6.05
C GLN A 101 3.77 17.19 -6.58
N ASN A 102 2.81 16.58 -5.89
CA ASN A 102 1.39 16.66 -6.18
C ASN A 102 0.66 17.76 -5.38
N ARG A 103 1.41 18.77 -4.85
CA ARG A 103 0.92 19.98 -4.19
C ARG A 103 0.27 19.75 -2.82
N PHE A 104 0.48 18.62 -2.18
CA PHE A 104 0.16 18.46 -0.78
C PHE A 104 1.27 19.02 0.11
N SER A 105 0.88 19.54 1.27
CA SER A 105 1.79 19.92 2.35
C SER A 105 1.68 18.84 3.43
N PRO A 106 2.62 17.86 3.50
CA PRO A 106 2.53 16.76 4.45
C PRO A 106 2.56 17.27 5.90
N ILE A 107 1.56 16.89 6.68
CA ILE A 107 1.46 17.18 8.11
C ILE A 107 2.16 16.05 8.85
N PRO A 108 3.22 16.33 9.62
CA PRO A 108 3.92 15.33 10.38
C PRO A 108 3.10 14.90 11.61
N ILE A 109 2.90 13.60 11.78
CA ILE A 109 2.30 13.03 12.98
C ILE A 109 3.40 12.31 13.77
N PRO A 110 3.70 12.75 15.00
CA PRO A 110 4.78 12.16 15.77
C PRO A 110 4.49 10.70 16.12
N LEU A 111 5.57 9.92 16.15
CA LEU A 111 5.52 8.54 16.63
C LEU A 111 5.65 8.49 18.15
N GLU A 112 4.83 7.67 18.75
CA GLU A 112 4.98 7.18 20.11
C GLU A 112 5.76 5.86 20.10
N LYS A 113 6.02 5.27 21.25
CA LYS A 113 6.76 4.01 21.38
C LYS A 113 6.15 2.86 20.56
N ASP A 114 4.83 2.87 20.39
CA ASP A 114 4.03 1.83 19.74
C ASP A 114 3.33 2.30 18.45
N GLY A 115 3.92 3.28 17.75
CA GLY A 115 3.46 3.79 16.47
C GLY A 115 2.86 5.19 16.54
N VAL A 116 2.08 5.55 15.53
CA VAL A 116 1.54 6.90 15.35
C VAL A 116 0.71 7.40 16.56
N SER A 117 0.83 8.70 16.88
CA SER A 117 0.06 9.33 17.95
C SER A 117 -1.42 9.47 17.55
N ILE A 118 -2.29 8.80 18.29
CA ILE A 118 -3.75 8.89 18.09
C ILE A 118 -4.23 10.29 18.46
N ALA A 119 -3.73 10.87 19.56
CA ALA A 119 -4.15 12.19 20.01
C ALA A 119 -3.88 13.30 18.98
N GLU A 120 -2.74 13.25 18.28
CA GLU A 120 -2.44 14.20 17.21
C GLU A 120 -3.27 13.91 15.95
N THR A 121 -3.52 12.63 15.64
CA THR A 121 -4.37 12.24 14.52
C THR A 121 -5.81 12.73 14.70
N GLU A 122 -6.38 12.61 15.91
CA GLU A 122 -7.75 13.04 16.22
C GLU A 122 -8.01 14.55 16.05
N ARG A 123 -6.96 15.36 16.01
CA ARG A 123 -7.07 16.81 15.70
C ARG A 123 -7.31 17.11 14.22
N LEU A 124 -7.17 16.11 13.38
CA LEU A 124 -7.32 16.24 11.93
C LEU A 124 -8.69 15.77 11.46
N SER A 125 -9.15 16.35 10.39
CA SER A 125 -10.35 15.96 9.65
C SER A 125 -10.12 16.16 8.15
N HIS A 126 -10.89 15.44 7.34
CA HIS A 126 -10.80 15.51 5.88
C HIS A 126 -9.38 15.28 5.39
N THR A 127 -8.77 14.17 5.86
CA THR A 127 -7.34 13.92 5.77
C THR A 127 -7.08 12.53 5.19
N LEU A 128 -6.08 12.45 4.33
CA LEU A 128 -5.42 11.19 3.95
C LEU A 128 -4.28 10.95 4.94
N LEU A 129 -4.38 9.93 5.75
CA LEU A 129 -3.33 9.52 6.68
C LEU A 129 -2.54 8.35 6.11
N TYR A 130 -1.25 8.56 5.86
CA TYR A 130 -0.33 7.50 5.42
C TYR A 130 0.40 6.89 6.61
N ILE A 131 0.33 5.56 6.72
CA ILE A 131 0.96 4.77 7.79
C ILE A 131 1.57 3.47 7.26
N THR A 132 2.55 2.94 7.99
CA THR A 132 3.21 1.64 7.77
C THR A 132 2.97 0.71 8.97
N PRO A 133 1.72 0.19 9.17
CA PRO A 133 1.30 -0.36 10.46
C PRO A 133 1.84 -1.75 10.77
N SER A 134 2.26 -2.51 9.77
CA SER A 134 2.82 -3.87 9.96
C SER A 134 4.28 -3.83 10.37
N HIS A 135 5.01 -2.82 9.91
CA HIS A 135 6.42 -2.60 10.22
C HIS A 135 6.75 -1.13 9.94
N GLN A 136 6.63 -0.29 10.96
CA GLN A 136 6.80 1.14 10.81
C GLN A 136 8.18 1.50 10.26
N PHE A 137 8.22 2.26 9.19
CA PHE A 137 9.48 2.73 8.62
C PHE A 137 9.82 4.15 9.13
N PRO A 138 11.02 4.38 9.69
CA PRO A 138 12.15 3.46 9.81
C PRO A 138 12.29 2.79 11.19
N MET A 139 11.35 2.97 12.11
CA MET A 139 11.52 2.60 13.53
C MET A 139 11.28 1.11 13.81
N GLY A 140 10.65 0.37 12.90
CA GLY A 140 10.41 -1.06 13.04
C GLY A 140 9.31 -1.46 14.02
N SER A 141 8.55 -0.51 14.56
CA SER A 141 7.44 -0.82 15.46
C SER A 141 6.23 -1.39 14.71
N VAL A 142 5.48 -2.25 15.40
CA VAL A 142 4.20 -2.79 14.91
C VAL A 142 3.06 -2.04 15.58
N LEU A 143 2.14 -1.49 14.79
CA LEU A 143 0.99 -0.76 15.31
C LEU A 143 0.01 -1.70 16.01
N PRO A 144 -0.27 -1.53 17.33
CA PRO A 144 -1.17 -2.40 18.08
C PRO A 144 -2.60 -2.35 17.56
N ILE A 145 -3.34 -3.44 17.76
CA ILE A 145 -4.73 -3.56 17.32
C ILE A 145 -5.62 -2.45 17.91
N THR A 146 -5.37 -2.03 19.15
CA THR A 146 -6.10 -0.95 19.81
C THR A 146 -5.96 0.37 19.05
N LYS A 147 -4.75 0.72 18.62
CA LYS A 147 -4.50 1.92 17.80
C LYS A 147 -5.07 1.79 16.40
N ARG A 148 -4.98 0.59 15.78
CA ARG A 148 -5.62 0.34 14.47
C ARG A 148 -7.13 0.59 14.51
N LEU A 149 -7.80 0.10 15.54
CA LEU A 149 -9.24 0.33 15.75
C LEU A 149 -9.56 1.81 16.01
N ALA A 150 -8.73 2.50 16.80
CA ALA A 150 -8.89 3.94 17.02
C ALA A 150 -8.76 4.76 15.73
N LEU A 151 -7.77 4.43 14.87
CA LEU A 151 -7.60 5.07 13.57
C LEU A 151 -8.79 4.83 12.63
N LEU A 152 -9.33 3.61 12.59
CA LEU A 152 -10.53 3.32 11.78
C LEU A 152 -11.74 4.12 12.28
N GLN A 153 -11.93 4.24 13.61
CA GLN A 153 -13.00 5.04 14.20
C GLN A 153 -12.81 6.54 13.90
N TRP A 154 -11.56 7.04 14.01
CA TRP A 154 -11.23 8.40 13.63
C TRP A 154 -11.55 8.68 12.16
N ALA A 155 -11.07 7.83 11.26
CA ALA A 155 -11.30 8.01 9.82
C ALA A 155 -12.79 8.09 9.48
N ALA A 156 -13.61 7.20 10.06
CA ALA A 156 -15.05 7.18 9.87
C ALA A 156 -15.75 8.43 10.42
N LYS A 157 -15.30 8.98 11.56
CA LYS A 157 -15.90 10.17 12.19
C LYS A 157 -15.49 11.48 11.55
N SER A 158 -14.28 11.54 10.98
CA SER A 158 -13.64 12.77 10.50
C SER A 158 -13.68 12.93 8.98
N ASP A 159 -14.43 12.07 8.28
CA ASP A 159 -14.45 12.01 6.81
C ASP A 159 -13.03 11.94 6.24
N SER A 160 -12.27 10.95 6.70
CA SER A 160 -10.85 10.78 6.39
C SER A 160 -10.57 9.39 5.85
N TYR A 161 -9.43 9.21 5.19
CA TYR A 161 -8.99 7.93 4.67
C TYR A 161 -7.63 7.56 5.24
N ILE A 162 -7.38 6.27 5.36
CA ILE A 162 -6.10 5.71 5.75
C ILE A 162 -5.46 5.06 4.51
N LEU A 163 -4.23 5.47 4.20
CA LEU A 163 -3.36 4.84 3.21
C LEU A 163 -2.38 3.94 3.95
N GLU A 164 -2.67 2.65 3.92
CA GLU A 164 -1.80 1.63 4.52
C GLU A 164 -0.76 1.19 3.50
N ASP A 165 0.52 1.38 3.81
CA ASP A 165 1.64 0.84 3.06
C ASP A 165 2.16 -0.42 3.74
N ASP A 166 1.98 -1.55 3.08
CA ASP A 166 2.30 -2.86 3.58
C ASP A 166 3.35 -3.52 2.69
N TYR A 167 4.60 -3.15 2.90
CA TYR A 167 5.71 -3.48 2.00
C TYR A 167 6.43 -4.80 2.34
N ASP A 168 6.25 -5.35 3.55
CA ASP A 168 7.02 -6.52 4.02
C ASP A 168 6.29 -7.47 4.97
N SER A 169 4.97 -7.38 5.09
CA SER A 169 4.19 -8.19 6.06
C SER A 169 4.21 -9.69 5.80
N GLU A 170 4.62 -10.13 4.61
CA GLU A 170 4.90 -11.54 4.30
C GLU A 170 6.19 -12.03 4.96
N LEU A 171 7.10 -11.12 5.30
CA LEU A 171 8.36 -11.43 5.95
C LEU A 171 8.17 -11.39 7.47
N ARG A 172 8.02 -12.55 8.08
CA ARG A 172 7.90 -12.65 9.54
C ARG A 172 9.27 -12.95 10.12
N TYR A 173 9.82 -11.97 10.82
CA TYR A 173 11.03 -12.15 11.64
C TYR A 173 10.59 -12.71 13.01
N HIS A 174 11.01 -13.93 13.33
CA HIS A 174 10.78 -14.57 14.62
C HIS A 174 11.85 -14.16 15.62
#